data_cc4dce9baa3a4b69aef1831a0972e270
#
_entry.id   cc4dce9baa3a4b69aef1831a0972e270
#
_cell.length_a   1.000
_cell.length_b   1.000
_cell.length_c   1.000
_cell.angle_alpha   90.00
_cell.angle_beta   90.00
_cell.angle_gamma   90.00
#
_symmetry.space_group_name_H-M   'P 1'
#
loop_
_entity.id
_entity.type
_entity.pdbx_description
1 polymer ?
#
loop_
_entity_poly.entity_id
_entity_poly.type
_entity_poly.pdbx_seq_one_letter_code
_entity_poly.pdbx_strand_id
1 'polypeptide(L)'
;MAQTQSPTNSGYVAMVNRAIGATPAAWSHIACAKATFTADEAFSQFGADGADECNENGFARAAATMTAVQTTIAGDTIQATHQFTCVTAPETVYGFAVYNSATLGAGDPLLSCLFAAAQALEVDDKITCTGKCQIKKGV
;
A
#
# COMPACT_ATOMS: atom_id res chain seq x y z
N MET A 1 -6.47 -18.87 4.56
CA MET A 1 -7.05 -17.58 4.95
C MET A 1 -6.93 -16.61 3.77
N ALA A 2 -7.97 -15.90 3.45
CA ALA A 2 -7.94 -14.92 2.36
C ALA A 2 -7.12 -13.68 2.74
N GLN A 3 -6.44 -13.10 1.76
CA GLN A 3 -5.75 -11.83 1.89
C GLN A 3 -6.77 -10.71 2.08
N THR A 4 -6.54 -9.82 3.04
CA THR A 4 -7.42 -8.68 3.30
C THR A 4 -6.81 -7.41 2.71
N GLN A 5 -7.52 -6.79 1.78
CA GLN A 5 -7.19 -5.51 1.20
C GLN A 5 -8.33 -4.53 1.46
N SER A 6 -8.02 -3.37 2.02
CA SER A 6 -9.02 -2.38 2.38
C SER A 6 -8.60 -0.97 1.96
N PRO A 7 -9.48 -0.24 1.24
CA PRO A 7 -9.34 1.21 1.08
C PRO A 7 -9.40 1.92 2.43
N THR A 8 -8.79 3.09 2.52
CA THR A 8 -8.75 3.89 3.75
C THR A 8 -9.63 5.12 3.66
N ASN A 9 -10.05 5.64 4.82
CA ASN A 9 -10.78 6.91 4.88
C ASN A 9 -9.94 8.07 4.34
N SER A 10 -8.63 8.10 4.62
CA SER A 10 -7.71 9.10 4.04
C SER A 10 -7.70 9.06 2.52
N GLY A 11 -7.74 7.86 1.93
CA GLY A 11 -7.82 7.69 0.48
C GLY A 11 -9.11 8.27 -0.10
N TYR A 12 -10.25 8.01 0.50
CA TYR A 12 -11.53 8.58 0.07
C TYR A 12 -11.55 10.11 0.17
N VAL A 13 -11.06 10.68 1.27
CA VAL A 13 -10.98 12.14 1.45
C VAL A 13 -10.09 12.76 0.38
N ALA A 14 -8.95 12.16 0.06
CA ALA A 14 -8.06 12.65 -1.00
C ALA A 14 -8.73 12.59 -2.38
N MET A 15 -9.50 11.55 -2.69
CA MET A 15 -10.27 11.46 -3.95
C MET A 15 -11.32 12.57 -4.04
N VAL A 16 -12.07 12.82 -2.97
CA VAL A 16 -13.07 13.89 -2.92
C VAL A 16 -12.41 15.26 -3.12
N ASN A 17 -11.28 15.51 -2.44
CA ASN A 17 -10.55 16.77 -2.58
C ASN A 17 -10.07 16.98 -4.03
N ARG A 18 -9.60 15.95 -4.71
CA ARG A 18 -9.24 16.05 -6.13
C ARG A 18 -10.45 16.37 -7.00
N ALA A 19 -11.61 15.77 -6.72
CA ALA A 19 -12.83 16.01 -7.49
C ALA A 19 -13.32 17.46 -7.41
N ILE A 20 -13.05 18.15 -6.32
CA ILE A 20 -13.40 19.58 -6.14
C ILE A 20 -12.26 20.54 -6.50
N GLY A 21 -11.19 20.06 -7.11
CA GLY A 21 -10.07 20.89 -7.58
C GLY A 21 -8.97 21.15 -6.57
N ALA A 22 -9.02 20.57 -5.36
CA ALA A 22 -7.87 20.55 -4.47
C ALA A 22 -6.76 19.65 -5.03
N THR A 23 -5.52 19.92 -4.66
CA THR A 23 -4.35 19.21 -5.19
C THR A 23 -3.61 18.41 -4.10
N PRO A 24 -4.22 17.37 -3.49
CA PRO A 24 -3.49 16.49 -2.58
C PRO A 24 -2.37 15.77 -3.35
N ALA A 25 -1.29 15.42 -2.63
CA ALA A 25 -0.21 14.66 -3.23
C ALA A 25 -0.73 13.35 -3.85
N ALA A 26 -0.20 12.98 -5.01
CA ALA A 26 -0.60 11.73 -5.67
C ALA A 26 -0.06 10.52 -4.90
N TRP A 27 -0.81 9.43 -4.87
CA TRP A 27 -0.31 8.16 -4.39
C TRP A 27 0.79 7.67 -5.32
N SER A 28 1.88 7.24 -4.74
CA SER A 28 3.11 7.01 -5.53
C SER A 28 4.04 5.94 -4.94
N HIS A 29 3.84 5.51 -3.71
CA HIS A 29 4.79 4.64 -3.02
C HIS A 29 4.09 3.46 -2.35
N ILE A 30 4.79 2.32 -2.28
CA ILE A 30 4.39 1.17 -1.49
C ILE A 30 5.35 1.03 -0.31
N ALA A 31 4.77 0.84 0.89
CA ALA A 31 5.47 0.52 2.12
C ALA A 31 5.09 -0.89 2.57
N CYS A 32 6.04 -1.65 3.10
CA CYS A 32 5.83 -2.98 3.65
C CYS A 32 5.81 -2.97 5.18
N ALA A 33 5.04 -3.88 5.77
CA ALA A 33 4.93 -4.05 7.22
C ALA A 33 5.82 -5.19 7.71
N LYS A 34 6.59 -4.95 8.78
CA LYS A 34 7.39 -5.98 9.48
C LYS A 34 6.69 -6.56 10.72
N ALA A 35 5.46 -6.15 10.98
CA ALA A 35 4.60 -6.67 12.04
C ALA A 35 3.16 -6.76 11.54
N THR A 36 2.34 -7.56 12.21
CA THR A 36 0.91 -7.65 11.88
C THR A 36 0.20 -6.32 12.17
N PHE A 37 -0.85 -6.04 11.41
CA PHE A 37 -1.67 -4.84 11.54
C PHE A 37 -3.11 -5.13 11.16
N THR A 38 -4.02 -4.20 11.42
CA THR A 38 -5.40 -4.30 10.97
C THR A 38 -5.57 -3.56 9.63
N ALA A 39 -5.93 -4.29 8.59
CA ALA A 39 -6.23 -3.73 7.28
C ALA A 39 -7.72 -3.37 7.22
N ASP A 40 -8.05 -2.17 7.64
CA ASP A 40 -9.40 -1.62 7.65
C ASP A 40 -9.43 -0.17 7.17
N GLU A 41 -10.60 0.44 7.16
CA GLU A 41 -10.79 1.83 6.73
C GLU A 41 -10.12 2.86 7.66
N ALA A 42 -9.85 2.50 8.90
CA ALA A 42 -9.18 3.37 9.87
C ALA A 42 -7.66 3.28 9.82
N PHE A 43 -7.10 2.40 8.99
CA PHE A 43 -5.66 2.25 8.84
C PHE A 43 -5.00 3.58 8.43
N SER A 44 -3.94 3.96 9.10
CA SER A 44 -3.18 5.19 8.81
C SER A 44 -1.68 4.94 8.61
N GLN A 45 -1.07 4.07 9.42
CA GLN A 45 0.36 3.77 9.36
C GLN A 45 0.67 2.44 10.06
N PHE A 46 1.87 1.92 9.82
CA PHE A 46 2.37 0.71 10.46
C PHE A 46 3.00 1.04 11.82
N GLY A 47 2.25 0.78 12.90
CA GLY A 47 2.67 1.17 14.25
C GLY A 47 2.70 2.69 14.46
N ALA A 48 3.05 3.13 15.66
CA ALA A 48 3.19 4.55 15.95
C ALA A 48 4.39 5.13 15.16
N ASP A 49 4.14 6.20 14.41
CA ASP A 49 5.15 6.89 13.59
C ASP A 49 5.88 5.98 12.58
N GLY A 50 5.21 4.92 12.13
CA GLY A 50 5.80 3.97 11.20
C GLY A 50 6.80 2.99 11.82
N ALA A 51 6.74 2.76 13.12
CA ALA A 51 7.67 1.89 13.82
C ALA A 51 7.68 0.43 13.30
N ASP A 52 6.55 -0.03 12.76
CA ASP A 52 6.39 -1.38 12.20
C ASP A 52 6.50 -1.40 10.65
N GLU A 53 6.95 -0.31 10.05
CA GLU A 53 7.25 -0.24 8.62
C GLU A 53 8.66 -0.80 8.35
N CYS A 54 8.79 -1.63 7.31
CA CYS A 54 10.10 -2.09 6.83
C CYS A 54 10.92 -0.91 6.30
N ASN A 55 12.18 -0.82 6.66
CA ASN A 55 13.09 0.24 6.19
C ASN A 55 14.49 -0.27 5.86
N GLU A 56 14.69 -1.57 5.81
CA GLU A 56 15.98 -2.22 5.57
C GLU A 56 15.80 -3.49 4.74
N ASN A 57 16.89 -4.16 4.42
CA ASN A 57 16.92 -5.42 3.69
C ASN A 57 16.22 -5.40 2.32
N GLY A 58 16.15 -4.22 1.68
CA GLY A 58 15.51 -4.05 0.38
C GLY A 58 14.01 -3.71 0.43
N PHE A 59 13.44 -3.49 1.62
CA PHE A 59 12.01 -3.24 1.82
C PHE A 59 11.68 -1.81 2.26
N ALA A 60 12.60 -0.87 2.17
CA ALA A 60 12.27 0.55 2.33
C ALA A 60 11.20 0.97 1.33
N ARG A 61 10.38 1.97 1.68
CA ARG A 61 9.36 2.50 0.76
C ARG A 61 9.93 2.69 -0.64
N ALA A 62 9.20 2.21 -1.62
CA ALA A 62 9.60 2.28 -3.02
C ALA A 62 8.52 2.93 -3.87
N ALA A 63 8.96 3.64 -4.91
CA ALA A 63 8.06 4.18 -5.91
C ALA A 63 7.30 3.02 -6.59
N ALA A 64 5.99 3.14 -6.67
CA ALA A 64 5.12 2.17 -7.29
C ALA A 64 4.79 2.58 -8.72
N THR A 65 4.58 1.60 -9.59
CA THR A 65 3.93 1.83 -10.87
C THR A 65 2.43 2.00 -10.63
N MET A 66 1.92 3.20 -10.91
CA MET A 66 0.51 3.54 -10.74
C MET A 66 -0.19 3.48 -12.09
N THR A 67 -1.26 2.69 -12.18
CA THR A 67 -2.05 2.53 -13.42
C THR A 67 -3.53 2.58 -13.14
N ALA A 68 -4.31 3.00 -14.14
CA ALA A 68 -5.76 2.83 -14.15
C ALA A 68 -6.07 1.54 -14.91
N VAL A 69 -6.76 0.62 -14.25
CA VAL A 69 -7.12 -0.68 -14.83
C VAL A 69 -8.62 -0.90 -14.78
N GLN A 70 -9.09 -1.88 -15.54
CA GLN A 70 -10.50 -2.26 -15.55
C GLN A 70 -10.77 -3.35 -14.52
N THR A 71 -11.80 -3.14 -13.70
CA THR A 71 -12.45 -4.21 -12.93
C THR A 71 -13.86 -4.45 -13.49
N THR A 72 -14.65 -3.41 -13.65
CA THR A 72 -16.00 -3.47 -14.22
C THR A 72 -16.08 -2.58 -15.47
N ILE A 73 -15.53 -1.37 -15.41
CA ILE A 73 -15.49 -0.39 -16.49
C ILE A 73 -14.04 0.01 -16.73
N ALA A 74 -13.67 0.32 -17.97
CA ALA A 74 -12.31 0.74 -18.29
C ALA A 74 -11.88 1.94 -17.41
N GLY A 75 -10.76 1.79 -16.71
CA GLY A 75 -10.18 2.84 -15.86
C GLY A 75 -10.89 3.08 -14.53
N ASP A 76 -11.72 2.17 -14.06
CA ASP A 76 -12.44 2.30 -12.78
C ASP A 76 -11.62 1.93 -11.55
N THR A 77 -10.41 1.41 -11.73
CA THR A 77 -9.58 0.89 -10.66
C THR A 77 -8.20 1.52 -10.68
N ILE A 78 -7.78 2.07 -9.53
CA ILE A 78 -6.40 2.50 -9.30
C ILE A 78 -5.61 1.25 -8.91
N GLN A 79 -4.54 0.97 -9.63
CA GLN A 79 -3.62 -0.11 -9.32
C GLN A 79 -2.24 0.45 -9.03
N ALA A 80 -1.65 0.02 -7.90
CA ALA A 80 -0.27 0.28 -7.54
C ALA A 80 0.48 -1.05 -7.51
N THR A 81 1.64 -1.13 -8.12
CA THR A 81 2.46 -2.34 -8.09
C THR A 81 3.94 -2.02 -7.94
N HIS A 82 4.64 -2.83 -7.15
CA HIS A 82 6.09 -2.81 -7.03
C HIS A 82 6.59 -4.19 -6.64
N GLN A 83 7.74 -4.60 -7.19
CA GLN A 83 8.44 -5.81 -6.79
C GLN A 83 9.62 -5.45 -5.89
N PHE A 84 9.58 -5.93 -4.65
CA PHE A 84 10.71 -5.85 -3.72
C PHE A 84 11.60 -7.07 -3.87
N THR A 85 12.89 -6.87 -3.67
CA THR A 85 13.89 -7.94 -3.58
C THR A 85 14.53 -7.91 -2.21
N CYS A 86 14.52 -9.04 -1.51
CA CYS A 86 15.21 -9.17 -0.23
C CYS A 86 16.72 -9.15 -0.47
N VAL A 87 17.41 -8.22 0.19
CA VAL A 87 18.87 -8.08 0.09
C VAL A 87 19.47 -8.01 1.48
N THR A 88 20.75 -8.27 1.63
CA THR A 88 21.54 -8.14 2.85
C THR A 88 21.23 -9.20 3.92
N ALA A 89 19.98 -9.32 4.38
CA ALA A 89 19.57 -10.29 5.41
C ALA A 89 18.09 -10.68 5.20
N PRO A 90 17.66 -11.86 5.70
CA PRO A 90 16.26 -12.27 5.62
C PRO A 90 15.30 -11.27 6.26
N GLU A 91 14.11 -11.14 5.70
CA GLU A 91 13.06 -10.26 6.18
C GLU A 91 11.70 -10.98 6.18
N THR A 92 10.85 -10.66 7.15
CA THR A 92 9.48 -11.17 7.19
C THR A 92 8.51 -10.01 6.95
N VAL A 93 7.69 -10.15 5.92
CA VAL A 93 6.73 -9.13 5.49
C VAL A 93 5.30 -9.61 5.77
N TYR A 94 4.53 -8.80 6.48
CA TYR A 94 3.16 -9.11 6.90
C TYR A 94 2.10 -8.55 5.95
N GLY A 95 2.44 -7.54 5.19
CA GLY A 95 1.55 -6.88 4.26
C GLY A 95 2.16 -5.59 3.73
N PHE A 96 1.33 -4.77 3.09
CA PHE A 96 1.78 -3.50 2.51
C PHE A 96 0.67 -2.45 2.51
N ALA A 97 1.04 -1.21 2.24
CA ALA A 97 0.10 -0.11 2.00
C ALA A 97 0.62 0.80 0.89
N VAL A 98 -0.31 1.52 0.26
CA VAL A 98 0.00 2.50 -0.80
C VAL A 98 -0.14 3.89 -0.23
N TYR A 99 0.92 4.69 -0.29
CA TYR A 99 1.02 6.03 0.29
C TYR A 99 1.25 7.12 -0.74
N ASN A 100 0.93 8.36 -0.37
CA ASN A 100 1.23 9.56 -1.15
C ASN A 100 2.53 10.27 -0.72
N SER A 101 3.41 9.57 -0.03
CA SER A 101 4.70 10.11 0.46
C SER A 101 5.79 9.05 0.38
N ALA A 102 7.01 9.47 0.06
CA ALA A 102 8.20 8.64 0.09
C ALA A 102 8.80 8.50 1.51
N THR A 103 8.36 9.31 2.46
CA THR A 103 8.93 9.38 3.80
C THR A 103 8.33 8.31 4.72
N LEU A 104 9.19 7.54 5.38
CA LEU A 104 8.80 6.53 6.38
C LEU A 104 7.88 7.15 7.44
N GLY A 105 6.79 6.46 7.75
CA GLY A 105 5.82 6.89 8.74
C GLY A 105 5.00 8.12 8.39
N ALA A 106 5.11 8.65 7.16
CA ALA A 106 4.42 9.86 6.73
C ALA A 106 3.47 9.61 5.56
N GLY A 107 2.58 10.57 5.31
CA GLY A 107 1.62 10.55 4.21
C GLY A 107 0.33 9.83 4.54
N ASP A 108 -0.62 9.92 3.60
CA ASP A 108 -1.93 9.32 3.71
C ASP A 108 -2.01 8.05 2.85
N PRO A 109 -2.45 6.92 3.41
CA PRO A 109 -2.61 5.70 2.64
C PRO A 109 -3.87 5.74 1.77
N LEU A 110 -3.78 5.18 0.55
CA LEU A 110 -4.93 4.88 -0.29
C LEU A 110 -5.63 3.60 0.18
N LEU A 111 -4.84 2.58 0.46
CA LEU A 111 -5.30 1.27 0.90
C LEU A 111 -4.20 0.58 1.70
N SER A 112 -4.60 -0.42 2.48
CA SER A 112 -3.72 -1.36 3.12
C SER A 112 -4.10 -2.80 2.76
N CYS A 113 -3.13 -3.70 2.81
CA CYS A 113 -3.30 -5.10 2.47
C CYS A 113 -2.54 -5.96 3.47
N LEU A 114 -3.27 -6.72 4.29
CA LEU A 114 -2.70 -7.72 5.18
C LEU A 114 -2.66 -9.08 4.46
N PHE A 115 -1.49 -9.70 4.41
CA PHE A 115 -1.36 -11.04 3.80
C PHE A 115 -2.08 -12.10 4.63
N ALA A 116 -2.57 -13.15 3.95
CA ALA A 116 -3.17 -14.30 4.62
C ALA A 116 -2.19 -15.01 5.57
N ALA A 117 -0.89 -14.98 5.23
CA ALA A 117 0.21 -15.45 6.07
C ALA A 117 1.42 -14.56 5.84
N ALA A 118 2.17 -14.27 6.89
CA ALA A 118 3.42 -13.53 6.78
C ALA A 118 4.38 -14.26 5.83
N GLN A 119 5.10 -13.50 5.00
CA GLN A 119 6.06 -14.00 4.03
C GLN A 119 7.46 -13.87 4.60
N ALA A 120 8.06 -15.00 4.96
CA ALA A 120 9.48 -15.06 5.33
C ALA A 120 10.33 -15.14 4.05
N LEU A 121 11.16 -14.16 3.82
CA LEU A 121 11.95 -14.01 2.59
C LEU A 121 13.43 -14.13 2.94
N GLU A 122 14.14 -14.96 2.19
CA GLU A 122 15.59 -15.08 2.22
C GLU A 122 16.23 -14.08 1.26
N VAL A 123 17.54 -13.91 1.36
CA VAL A 123 18.28 -13.04 0.43
C VAL A 123 18.07 -13.53 -1.01
N ASP A 124 17.82 -12.58 -1.92
CA ASP A 124 17.48 -12.77 -3.34
C ASP A 124 16.02 -13.19 -3.62
N ASP A 125 15.21 -13.50 -2.61
CA ASP A 125 13.78 -13.68 -2.78
C ASP A 125 13.09 -12.38 -3.20
N LYS A 126 12.02 -12.54 -3.97
CA LYS A 126 11.24 -11.41 -4.49
C LYS A 126 9.78 -11.53 -4.09
N ILE A 127 9.17 -10.39 -3.79
CA ILE A 127 7.74 -10.30 -3.56
C ILE A 127 7.15 -9.13 -4.37
N THR A 128 6.10 -9.41 -5.13
CA THR A 128 5.37 -8.37 -5.86
C THR A 128 4.14 -7.98 -5.08
N CYS A 129 4.08 -6.71 -4.68
CA CYS A 129 2.92 -6.12 -4.02
C CYS A 129 2.07 -5.42 -5.08
N THR A 130 0.80 -5.82 -5.20
CA THR A 130 -0.16 -5.19 -6.10
C THR A 130 -1.41 -4.82 -5.32
N GLY A 131 -1.63 -3.54 -5.14
CA GLY A 131 -2.80 -2.98 -4.49
C GLY A 131 -3.80 -2.45 -5.51
N LYS A 132 -5.10 -2.72 -5.30
CA LYS A 132 -6.18 -2.24 -6.18
C LYS A 132 -7.25 -1.56 -5.35
N CYS A 133 -7.66 -0.37 -5.79
CA CYS A 133 -8.79 0.36 -5.24
C CYS A 133 -9.77 0.68 -6.36
N GLN A 134 -10.92 0.01 -6.36
CA GLN A 134 -11.97 0.26 -7.35
C GLN A 134 -12.86 1.43 -6.91
N ILE A 135 -13.07 2.36 -7.82
CA ILE A 135 -14.06 3.44 -7.66
C ILE A 135 -15.36 2.94 -8.26
N LYS A 136 -16.33 2.60 -7.42
CA LYS A 136 -17.63 2.11 -7.86
C LYS A 136 -18.58 3.27 -8.11
N LYS A 137 -19.35 3.17 -9.20
CA LYS A 137 -20.49 4.05 -9.43
C LYS A 137 -21.51 3.82 -8.31
N GLY A 138 -21.96 4.87 -7.68
CA GLY A 138 -23.03 4.82 -6.69
C GLY A 138 -24.34 4.26 -7.28
N VAL A 139 -25.10 3.64 -6.46
CA VAL A 139 -26.43 3.15 -6.78
C VAL A 139 -27.51 4.13 -6.39
#